data_76592e2124f6f0044768572e44aa9bbe
#
_entry.id   76592e2124f6f0044768572e44aa9bbe
#
_cell.length_a   1.000
_cell.length_b   1.000
_cell.length_c   1.000
_cell.angle_alpha   90.00
_cell.angle_beta   90.00
_cell.angle_gamma   90.00
#
_symmetry.space_group_name_H-M   'P 1'
#
loop_
_entity.id
_entity.type
_entity.pdbx_description
1 polymer ?
#
loop_
_entity_poly.entity_id
_entity_poly.type
_entity_poly.pdbx_seq_one_letter_code
_entity_poly.pdbx_strand_id
1 'polypeptide(L)'
;MIGRITQAGIFRPCVVRFLGRERSRIMEKIRQAFLEGMHRLGLDPSLVTWTMQDDILILEGQVERWQQVVDVGHMAAKIEGVHNLVNHMTSLDQPAKPVRDLSAYYDMDVADHADVVIIGAGVTGCGIARQLSKYKLDILVVEKEEDISCGTTKCNNGMVHSGYDSKPTSLKAKMNVRGNAMYTQWAEDLHFRFNRTGSFVLAFNEEEHKTLEGLLENGKTNGVPGIALITGDEAREIEANISPEAISALWTPSAGYVEPYEVCLALMENAIDNGARLRLNCEIVDIETTEQKVTTLITTQGKITCDYLIDAAGLYADEVAAMMDDEFFTIHPRRGTLVIYDKENAGKIHTYSGQAPANYTKGGGPQETPEGTLLFGPSAKEVPEKDNLAVDQDDLDFVVNKGMFLIKNVERSSLITFFGGNRAATYMEDFIIQHSKKLANVIYASGIQSPGLASSPAIAERVEGLFLELCPDVEKDENYNPVRQERKPVRFCSMEERDALIKENPLYGRIICRCETVTEGEIVDAIHGKIPATNVDAVKRRTRAGMGRCQGGFCQAKVLEILARELGVDETEITLKGRGSNILKERTR
;
A
#
# COMPACT_ATOMS: atom_id res chain seq x y z
N MET A 1 6.76 66.25 30.89
CA MET A 1 5.58 66.08 31.71
C MET A 1 5.00 64.71 31.41
N ILE A 2 4.85 63.87 32.45
CA ILE A 2 4.11 62.58 32.50
C ILE A 2 4.63 61.49 31.57
N GLY A 3 5.45 60.63 31.88
CA GLY A 3 5.58 59.52 32.78
C GLY A 3 4.75 58.30 32.33
N ARG A 4 5.27 57.46 31.39
CA ARG A 4 4.74 56.09 31.15
C ARG A 4 5.59 55.10 31.94
N ILE A 5 5.00 54.59 33.01
CA ILE A 5 5.51 53.44 33.76
C ILE A 5 5.17 52.17 32.94
N THR A 6 6.20 51.55 32.40
CA THR A 6 6.10 50.21 31.81
C THR A 6 6.20 49.16 32.93
N GLN A 7 5.08 48.54 33.28
CA GLN A 7 5.08 47.26 33.98
C GLN A 7 5.50 46.15 33.02
N ALA A 8 6.75 45.78 33.03
CA ALA A 8 7.25 44.59 32.39
C ALA A 8 8.22 43.88 33.34
N GLY A 9 7.83 42.76 33.82
CA GLY A 9 8.74 41.86 34.50
C GLY A 9 8.27 41.40 35.87
N ILE A 10 7.58 40.26 35.98
CA ILE A 10 7.64 39.30 37.07
C ILE A 10 6.81 38.03 36.74
N PHE A 11 6.95 37.40 35.55
CA PHE A 11 6.26 36.13 35.31
C PHE A 11 7.07 35.05 34.53
N ARG A 12 8.37 35.20 34.35
CA ARG A 12 9.17 34.26 33.56
C ARG A 12 9.96 33.18 34.27
N PRO A 13 10.33 33.20 35.55
CA PRO A 13 11.13 32.12 36.12
C PRO A 13 10.33 30.89 36.61
N CYS A 14 9.06 31.06 36.96
CA CYS A 14 8.27 29.93 37.48
C CYS A 14 7.74 28.96 36.44
N VAL A 15 7.31 29.46 35.27
CA VAL A 15 6.75 28.66 34.20
C VAL A 15 7.82 27.78 33.55
N VAL A 16 9.01 28.36 33.28
CA VAL A 16 10.15 27.61 32.70
C VAL A 16 10.69 26.55 33.66
N ARG A 17 10.70 26.80 34.96
CA ARG A 17 11.08 25.79 35.96
C ARG A 17 10.01 24.70 36.16
N PHE A 18 8.74 25.01 35.99
CA PHE A 18 7.64 24.04 36.07
C PHE A 18 7.65 23.09 34.87
N LEU A 19 7.77 23.62 33.68
CA LEU A 19 7.91 22.84 32.44
C LEU A 19 9.17 21.96 32.45
N GLY A 20 10.29 22.46 32.95
CA GLY A 20 11.53 21.69 33.09
C GLY A 20 11.43 20.53 34.09
N ARG A 21 10.69 20.68 35.18
CA ARG A 21 10.46 19.57 36.16
C ARG A 21 9.49 18.53 35.61
N GLU A 22 8.48 18.92 34.89
CA GLU A 22 7.51 18.00 34.29
C GLU A 22 8.16 17.19 33.15
N ARG A 23 8.93 17.85 32.28
CA ARG A 23 9.74 17.19 31.24
C ARG A 23 10.75 16.21 31.84
N SER A 24 11.42 16.58 32.93
CA SER A 24 12.35 15.69 33.64
C SER A 24 11.65 14.45 34.23
N ARG A 25 10.43 14.59 34.75
CA ARG A 25 9.62 13.47 35.25
C ARG A 25 9.17 12.53 34.12
N ILE A 26 8.76 13.05 32.99
CA ILE A 26 8.38 12.27 31.80
C ILE A 26 9.59 11.49 31.30
N MET A 27 10.74 12.14 31.17
CA MET A 27 11.98 11.48 30.72
C MET A 27 12.42 10.35 31.65
N GLU A 28 12.27 10.50 32.97
CA GLU A 28 12.60 9.43 33.92
C GLU A 28 11.63 8.25 33.81
N LYS A 29 10.34 8.51 33.59
CA LYS A 29 9.35 7.44 33.33
C LYS A 29 9.68 6.67 32.05
N ILE A 30 9.99 7.39 30.95
CA ILE A 30 10.38 6.77 29.69
C ILE A 30 11.63 5.90 29.89
N ARG A 31 12.64 6.43 30.60
CA ARG A 31 13.87 5.69 30.90
C ARG A 31 13.60 4.40 31.66
N GLN A 32 12.81 4.46 32.71
CA GLN A 32 12.48 3.28 33.52
C GLN A 32 11.70 2.26 32.68
N ALA A 33 10.67 2.69 31.94
CA ALA A 33 9.87 1.82 31.08
C ALA A 33 10.72 1.17 29.96
N PHE A 34 11.69 1.91 29.40
CA PHE A 34 12.63 1.39 28.41
C PHE A 34 13.53 0.30 28.99
N LEU A 35 14.14 0.54 30.16
CA LEU A 35 14.98 -0.44 30.85
C LEU A 35 14.19 -1.72 31.19
N GLU A 36 12.99 -1.58 31.76
CA GLU A 36 12.11 -2.71 32.05
C GLU A 36 11.71 -3.47 30.75
N GLY A 37 11.48 -2.75 29.67
CA GLY A 37 11.19 -3.32 28.35
C GLY A 37 12.36 -4.15 27.83
N MET A 38 13.58 -3.61 27.86
CA MET A 38 14.80 -4.32 27.43
C MET A 38 15.01 -5.60 28.24
N HIS A 39 14.85 -5.56 29.57
CA HIS A 39 14.95 -6.74 30.41
C HIS A 39 13.89 -7.80 30.06
N ARG A 40 12.65 -7.40 29.75
CA ARG A 40 11.60 -8.35 29.31
C ARG A 40 11.94 -9.03 27.99
N LEU A 41 12.65 -8.33 27.09
CA LEU A 41 13.15 -8.89 25.85
C LEU A 41 14.43 -9.75 26.04
N GLY A 42 14.99 -9.80 27.25
CA GLY A 42 16.24 -10.52 27.53
C GLY A 42 17.46 -9.86 26.92
N LEU A 43 17.41 -8.55 26.66
CA LEU A 43 18.50 -7.78 26.07
C LEU A 43 19.22 -6.91 27.10
N ASP A 44 20.55 -6.77 26.93
CA ASP A 44 21.31 -5.82 27.72
C ASP A 44 20.97 -4.38 27.29
N PRO A 45 20.46 -3.53 28.21
CA PRO A 45 20.13 -2.15 27.89
C PRO A 45 21.31 -1.30 27.36
N SER A 46 22.56 -1.71 27.63
CA SER A 46 23.75 -1.00 27.13
C SER A 46 23.97 -1.13 25.61
N LEU A 47 23.30 -2.08 24.96
CA LEU A 47 23.37 -2.29 23.50
C LEU A 47 22.61 -1.21 22.72
N VAL A 48 21.68 -0.50 23.38
CA VAL A 48 20.79 0.47 22.74
C VAL A 48 20.85 1.79 23.49
N THR A 49 21.20 2.84 22.77
CA THR A 49 21.05 4.22 23.21
C THR A 49 19.78 4.81 22.64
N TRP A 50 19.20 5.76 23.37
CA TRP A 50 18.03 6.48 22.90
C TRP A 50 18.07 7.95 23.26
N THR A 51 17.52 8.78 22.39
CA THR A 51 17.36 10.21 22.62
C THR A 51 15.93 10.63 22.33
N MET A 52 15.50 11.73 22.96
CA MET A 52 14.16 12.30 22.74
C MET A 52 14.31 13.70 22.15
N GLN A 53 13.87 13.87 20.91
CA GLN A 53 13.79 15.15 20.24
C GLN A 53 12.32 15.52 20.08
N ASP A 54 11.87 16.54 20.82
CA ASP A 54 10.47 16.93 20.96
C ASP A 54 9.58 15.74 21.36
N ASP A 55 8.79 15.16 20.46
CA ASP A 55 7.93 14.00 20.66
C ASP A 55 8.42 12.74 19.90
N ILE A 56 9.65 12.77 19.38
CA ILE A 56 10.26 11.69 18.59
C ILE A 56 11.29 10.96 19.48
N LEU A 57 11.11 9.65 19.65
CA LEU A 57 12.10 8.78 20.28
C LEU A 57 13.01 8.20 19.19
N ILE A 58 14.32 8.49 19.28
CA ILE A 58 15.33 7.99 18.36
C ILE A 58 16.11 6.88 19.07
N LEU A 59 16.19 5.71 18.42
CA LEU A 59 16.93 4.53 18.89
C LEU A 59 18.17 4.32 18.04
N GLU A 60 19.31 4.08 18.69
CA GLU A 60 20.59 3.76 18.05
C GLU A 60 21.24 2.59 18.77
N GLY A 61 22.00 1.78 18.04
CA GLY A 61 22.72 0.65 18.63
C GLY A 61 22.83 -0.54 17.69
N GLN A 62 23.42 -1.61 18.20
CA GLN A 62 23.61 -2.84 17.44
C GLN A 62 23.25 -4.07 18.29
N VAL A 63 22.45 -4.96 17.73
CA VAL A 63 22.01 -6.21 18.33
C VAL A 63 22.44 -7.41 17.48
N GLU A 64 22.23 -8.62 17.98
CA GLU A 64 22.67 -9.83 17.26
C GLU A 64 21.80 -10.14 16.04
N ARG A 65 20.46 -9.99 16.15
CA ARG A 65 19.50 -10.41 15.14
C ARG A 65 18.52 -9.30 14.80
N TRP A 66 18.13 -9.25 13.53
CA TRP A 66 17.14 -8.29 13.02
C TRP A 66 15.82 -8.30 13.79
N GLN A 67 15.34 -9.49 14.21
CA GLN A 67 14.11 -9.56 14.98
C GLN A 67 14.19 -8.74 16.27
N GLN A 68 15.36 -8.65 16.90
CA GLN A 68 15.55 -7.83 18.12
C GLN A 68 15.45 -6.33 17.81
N VAL A 69 15.88 -5.86 16.62
CA VAL A 69 15.66 -4.47 16.17
C VAL A 69 14.16 -4.16 16.15
N VAL A 70 13.37 -5.05 15.57
CA VAL A 70 11.91 -4.91 15.48
C VAL A 70 11.24 -4.96 16.85
N ASP A 71 11.64 -5.92 17.69
CA ASP A 71 11.07 -6.12 19.04
C ASP A 71 11.33 -4.91 19.94
N VAL A 72 12.54 -4.34 19.90
CA VAL A 72 12.89 -3.11 20.63
C VAL A 72 12.08 -1.93 20.13
N GLY A 73 11.94 -1.77 18.81
CA GLY A 73 11.12 -0.72 18.22
C GLY A 73 9.66 -0.81 18.66
N HIS A 74 9.04 -1.99 18.59
CA HIS A 74 7.67 -2.20 19.08
C HIS A 74 7.50 -2.02 20.59
N MET A 75 8.50 -2.39 21.38
CA MET A 75 8.51 -2.17 22.81
C MET A 75 8.57 -0.67 23.10
N ALA A 76 9.47 0.05 22.46
CA ALA A 76 9.69 1.46 22.67
C ALA A 76 8.47 2.33 22.24
N ALA A 77 7.82 1.98 21.13
CA ALA A 77 6.61 2.65 20.63
C ALA A 77 5.40 2.53 21.58
N LYS A 78 5.40 1.57 22.51
CA LYS A 78 4.34 1.39 23.51
C LYS A 78 4.57 2.16 24.81
N ILE A 79 5.71 2.84 24.95
CA ILE A 79 6.03 3.62 26.15
C ILE A 79 5.16 4.88 26.18
N GLU A 80 4.50 5.14 27.30
CA GLU A 80 3.68 6.33 27.50
C GLU A 80 4.51 7.61 27.32
N GLY A 81 4.05 8.50 26.44
CA GLY A 81 4.73 9.75 26.09
C GLY A 81 5.60 9.66 24.83
N VAL A 82 5.70 8.49 24.19
CA VAL A 82 6.29 8.33 22.84
C VAL A 82 5.18 8.44 21.81
N HIS A 83 5.30 9.41 20.89
CA HIS A 83 4.30 9.64 19.84
C HIS A 83 4.84 9.36 18.44
N ASN A 84 6.16 9.42 18.27
CA ASN A 84 6.87 9.08 17.04
C ASN A 84 8.14 8.31 17.38
N LEU A 85 8.58 7.44 16.47
CA LEU A 85 9.78 6.62 16.69
C LEU A 85 10.62 6.52 15.43
N VAL A 86 11.90 6.85 15.57
CA VAL A 86 12.95 6.63 14.58
C VAL A 86 13.87 5.53 15.08
N ASN A 87 14.11 4.53 14.27
CA ASN A 87 14.90 3.36 14.66
C ASN A 87 16.11 3.19 13.73
N HIS A 88 17.27 3.65 14.18
CA HIS A 88 18.57 3.49 13.52
C HIS A 88 19.37 2.28 14.01
N MET A 89 18.75 1.39 14.76
CA MET A 89 19.41 0.19 15.21
C MET A 89 19.79 -0.72 14.03
N THR A 90 20.91 -1.40 14.17
CA THR A 90 21.43 -2.40 13.22
C THR A 90 21.53 -3.77 13.87
N SER A 91 21.72 -4.81 13.07
CA SER A 91 21.95 -6.16 13.55
C SER A 91 23.14 -6.83 12.87
N LEU A 92 23.80 -7.76 13.58
CA LEU A 92 24.97 -8.47 13.07
C LEU A 92 24.64 -9.51 11.98
N ASP A 93 23.41 -9.99 11.95
CA ASP A 93 22.93 -10.96 10.95
C ASP A 93 22.51 -10.32 9.62
N GLN A 94 22.56 -9.00 9.52
CA GLN A 94 22.25 -8.27 8.28
C GLN A 94 23.49 -7.55 7.75
N PRO A 95 23.80 -7.65 6.46
CA PRO A 95 24.89 -6.90 5.86
C PRO A 95 24.60 -5.40 5.88
N ALA A 96 25.64 -4.59 5.98
CA ALA A 96 25.54 -3.15 5.80
C ALA A 96 25.01 -2.86 4.37
N LYS A 97 24.06 -1.92 4.25
CA LYS A 97 23.58 -1.47 2.94
C LYS A 97 24.74 -0.86 2.15
N PRO A 98 24.92 -1.21 0.86
CA PRO A 98 25.94 -0.58 0.03
C PRO A 98 25.65 0.92 -0.13
N VAL A 99 26.68 1.74 0.02
CA VAL A 99 26.59 3.17 -0.27
C VAL A 99 26.56 3.35 -1.79
N ARG A 100 25.53 4.05 -2.29
CA ARG A 100 25.40 4.39 -3.72
C ARG A 100 26.17 5.67 -4.00
N ASP A 101 26.90 5.71 -5.11
CA ASP A 101 27.44 6.97 -5.63
C ASP A 101 26.31 7.71 -6.38
N LEU A 102 25.91 8.84 -5.86
CA LEU A 102 24.82 9.67 -6.40
C LEU A 102 25.36 10.95 -7.08
N SER A 103 26.70 11.14 -7.13
CA SER A 103 27.34 12.38 -7.59
C SER A 103 26.90 12.83 -8.99
N ALA A 104 26.71 11.87 -9.91
CA ALA A 104 26.29 12.15 -11.28
C ALA A 104 24.90 12.82 -11.39
N TYR A 105 24.02 12.65 -10.40
CA TYR A 105 22.68 13.20 -10.45
C TYR A 105 22.61 14.66 -9.97
N TYR A 106 23.56 15.09 -9.12
CA TYR A 106 23.61 16.48 -8.63
C TYR A 106 24.00 17.50 -9.71
N ASP A 107 24.72 17.04 -10.76
CA ASP A 107 25.16 17.90 -11.86
C ASP A 107 24.13 17.97 -13.01
N MET A 108 23.01 17.27 -12.91
CA MET A 108 21.96 17.30 -13.92
C MET A 108 21.20 18.64 -13.92
N ASP A 109 20.76 19.06 -15.11
CA ASP A 109 19.93 20.26 -15.27
C ASP A 109 18.51 20.07 -14.72
N VAL A 110 17.81 21.20 -14.49
CA VAL A 110 16.38 21.20 -14.21
C VAL A 110 15.64 20.73 -15.47
N ALA A 111 15.02 19.56 -15.37
CA ALA A 111 14.30 18.90 -16.47
C ALA A 111 12.80 19.21 -16.45
N ASP A 112 12.23 19.63 -15.31
CA ASP A 112 10.78 19.84 -15.16
C ASP A 112 10.44 20.75 -13.96
N HIS A 113 9.19 21.24 -13.98
CA HIS A 113 8.53 21.92 -12.87
C HIS A 113 7.09 21.43 -12.75
N ALA A 114 6.54 21.41 -11.54
CA ALA A 114 5.12 21.15 -11.29
C ALA A 114 4.65 21.94 -10.05
N ASP A 115 3.39 22.35 -10.03
CA ASP A 115 2.80 22.96 -8.82
C ASP A 115 2.82 21.94 -7.67
N VAL A 116 2.44 20.68 -7.96
CA VAL A 116 2.43 19.60 -6.97
C VAL A 116 3.16 18.38 -7.51
N VAL A 117 4.22 17.96 -6.80
CA VAL A 117 4.85 16.66 -7.05
C VAL A 117 4.36 15.64 -6.03
N ILE A 118 3.92 14.48 -6.51
CA ILE A 118 3.51 13.32 -5.71
C ILE A 118 4.54 12.20 -5.90
N ILE A 119 5.20 11.76 -4.83
CA ILE A 119 6.18 10.67 -4.89
C ILE A 119 5.49 9.32 -4.70
N GLY A 120 5.55 8.47 -5.74
CA GLY A 120 5.02 7.11 -5.73
C GLY A 120 3.69 6.95 -6.45
N ALA A 121 3.65 6.05 -7.43
CA ALA A 121 2.47 5.69 -8.21
C ALA A 121 1.80 4.38 -7.72
N GLY A 122 1.74 4.20 -6.40
CA GLY A 122 0.86 3.23 -5.74
C GLY A 122 -0.57 3.75 -5.64
N VAL A 123 -1.50 2.93 -5.10
CA VAL A 123 -2.92 3.31 -4.96
C VAL A 123 -3.13 4.61 -4.17
N THR A 124 -2.25 4.92 -3.23
CA THR A 124 -2.29 6.16 -2.43
C THR A 124 -1.96 7.36 -3.32
N GLY A 125 -0.80 7.36 -4.00
CA GLY A 125 -0.39 8.48 -4.85
C GLY A 125 -1.32 8.68 -6.05
N CYS A 126 -1.75 7.59 -6.71
CA CYS A 126 -2.73 7.68 -7.82
C CYS A 126 -4.09 8.21 -7.35
N GLY A 127 -4.54 7.80 -6.15
CA GLY A 127 -5.77 8.33 -5.55
C GLY A 127 -5.69 9.81 -5.23
N ILE A 128 -4.55 10.27 -4.69
CA ILE A 128 -4.28 11.69 -4.41
C ILE A 128 -4.21 12.49 -5.71
N ALA A 129 -3.51 11.99 -6.73
CA ALA A 129 -3.42 12.65 -8.04
C ALA A 129 -4.82 12.87 -8.65
N ARG A 130 -5.68 11.82 -8.66
CA ARG A 130 -7.08 11.94 -9.09
C ARG A 130 -7.86 12.96 -8.27
N GLN A 131 -7.67 12.97 -6.96
CA GLN A 131 -8.40 13.86 -6.08
C GLN A 131 -8.02 15.32 -6.29
N LEU A 132 -6.74 15.60 -6.48
CA LEU A 132 -6.23 16.96 -6.71
C LEU A 132 -6.44 17.45 -8.15
N SER A 133 -6.60 16.56 -9.14
CA SER A 133 -6.91 16.96 -10.52
C SER A 133 -8.29 17.60 -10.70
N LYS A 134 -9.09 17.74 -9.64
CA LYS A 134 -10.27 18.62 -9.57
C LYS A 134 -9.95 20.11 -9.61
N TYR A 135 -8.67 20.46 -9.44
CA TYR A 135 -8.20 21.83 -9.35
C TYR A 135 -7.29 22.16 -10.53
N LYS A 136 -7.18 23.43 -10.87
CA LYS A 136 -6.26 23.94 -11.90
C LYS A 136 -4.82 23.92 -11.37
N LEU A 137 -4.20 22.75 -11.41
CA LEU A 137 -2.86 22.47 -10.91
C LEU A 137 -2.09 21.66 -11.95
N ASP A 138 -0.82 21.97 -12.12
CA ASP A 138 0.13 21.07 -12.76
C ASP A 138 0.59 20.01 -11.76
N ILE A 139 0.07 18.80 -11.87
CA ILE A 139 0.34 17.68 -10.98
C ILE A 139 1.28 16.70 -11.68
N LEU A 140 2.42 16.40 -11.06
CA LEU A 140 3.36 15.40 -11.53
C LEU A 140 3.49 14.26 -10.52
N VAL A 141 3.11 13.05 -10.92
CA VAL A 141 3.40 11.82 -10.17
C VAL A 141 4.73 11.26 -10.64
N VAL A 142 5.66 11.02 -9.73
CA VAL A 142 6.96 10.39 -10.01
C VAL A 142 7.02 9.00 -9.41
N GLU A 143 7.48 8.02 -10.20
CA GLU A 143 7.59 6.60 -9.81
C GLU A 143 8.96 6.06 -10.19
N LYS A 144 9.63 5.39 -9.26
CA LYS A 144 10.96 4.81 -9.50
C LYS A 144 10.95 3.61 -10.43
N GLU A 145 9.84 2.88 -10.46
CA GLU A 145 9.67 1.69 -11.28
C GLU A 145 9.23 2.05 -12.71
N GLU A 146 9.31 1.08 -13.62
CA GLU A 146 8.90 1.25 -15.02
C GLU A 146 7.38 1.16 -15.25
N ASP A 147 6.60 0.94 -14.21
CA ASP A 147 5.14 0.91 -14.24
C ASP A 147 4.57 1.32 -12.89
N ILE A 148 3.31 1.72 -12.89
CA ILE A 148 2.54 2.01 -11.67
C ILE A 148 2.23 0.73 -10.90
N SER A 149 1.82 0.86 -9.64
CA SER A 149 1.39 -0.27 -8.79
C SER A 149 2.48 -1.31 -8.53
N CYS A 150 3.75 -1.03 -8.76
CA CYS A 150 4.83 -2.01 -8.65
C CYS A 150 5.22 -2.40 -7.22
N GLY A 151 4.87 -1.58 -6.23
CA GLY A 151 5.10 -1.84 -4.80
C GLY A 151 4.00 -2.70 -4.14
N THR A 152 3.62 -2.31 -2.92
CA THR A 152 2.62 -3.00 -2.07
C THR A 152 1.25 -3.14 -2.75
N THR A 153 0.88 -2.24 -3.66
CA THR A 153 -0.44 -2.20 -4.30
C THR A 153 -0.74 -3.46 -5.10
N LYS A 154 0.20 -4.02 -5.87
CA LYS A 154 -0.02 -5.26 -6.63
C LYS A 154 0.07 -6.53 -5.78
N CYS A 155 0.57 -6.43 -4.55
CA CYS A 155 0.94 -7.57 -3.71
C CYS A 155 0.07 -7.68 -2.46
N ASN A 156 -1.26 -7.59 -2.62
CA ASN A 156 -2.22 -7.78 -1.54
C ASN A 156 -3.44 -8.57 -2.03
N ASN A 157 -4.37 -8.90 -1.15
CA ASN A 157 -5.54 -9.70 -1.47
C ASN A 157 -6.72 -8.92 -2.06
N GLY A 158 -6.58 -7.62 -2.29
CA GLY A 158 -7.66 -6.81 -2.85
C GLY A 158 -8.84 -6.54 -1.91
N MET A 159 -8.73 -6.88 -0.63
CA MET A 159 -9.85 -6.74 0.30
C MET A 159 -10.14 -5.28 0.65
N VAL A 160 -11.39 -4.87 0.43
CA VAL A 160 -11.98 -3.63 0.91
C VAL A 160 -12.59 -3.89 2.28
N HIS A 161 -11.76 -3.76 3.32
CA HIS A 161 -12.15 -4.01 4.71
C HIS A 161 -13.25 -3.07 5.19
N SER A 162 -14.10 -3.55 6.10
CA SER A 162 -15.22 -2.78 6.67
C SER A 162 -14.82 -1.80 7.78
N GLY A 163 -13.71 -2.05 8.52
CA GLY A 163 -13.19 -1.11 9.53
C GLY A 163 -13.33 -1.53 11.00
N TYR A 164 -13.63 -2.78 11.29
CA TYR A 164 -13.84 -3.28 12.66
C TYR A 164 -12.56 -3.49 13.48
N ASP A 165 -11.42 -3.76 12.81
CA ASP A 165 -10.19 -4.23 13.46
C ASP A 165 -9.36 -3.10 14.11
N SER A 166 -9.39 -1.91 13.53
CA SER A 166 -8.56 -0.80 13.98
C SER A 166 -9.13 -0.12 15.23
N LYS A 167 -8.25 0.35 16.12
CA LYS A 167 -8.66 1.08 17.34
C LYS A 167 -9.51 2.31 16.97
N PRO A 168 -10.63 2.57 17.65
CA PRO A 168 -11.56 3.64 17.30
C PRO A 168 -10.96 5.05 17.20
N THR A 169 -9.89 5.34 17.93
CA THR A 169 -9.21 6.64 17.92
C THR A 169 -8.21 6.82 16.79
N SER A 170 -7.83 5.74 16.10
CA SER A 170 -6.79 5.75 15.07
C SER A 170 -7.23 6.36 13.74
N LEU A 171 -6.28 6.86 12.96
CA LEU A 171 -6.51 7.27 11.58
C LEU A 171 -6.92 6.06 10.72
N LYS A 172 -6.34 4.89 10.95
CA LYS A 172 -6.74 3.65 10.28
C LYS A 172 -8.23 3.39 10.37
N ALA A 173 -8.83 3.52 11.57
CA ALA A 173 -10.26 3.29 11.77
C ALA A 173 -11.10 4.29 10.96
N LYS A 174 -10.80 5.58 11.11
CA LYS A 174 -11.52 6.66 10.43
C LYS A 174 -11.43 6.55 8.92
N MET A 175 -10.22 6.36 8.38
CA MET A 175 -9.99 6.26 6.94
C MET A 175 -10.58 4.98 6.35
N ASN A 176 -10.58 3.86 7.08
CA ASN A 176 -11.13 2.61 6.57
C ASN A 176 -12.65 2.67 6.41
N VAL A 177 -13.39 3.07 7.44
CA VAL A 177 -14.87 3.13 7.36
C VAL A 177 -15.30 4.13 6.28
N ARG A 178 -14.69 5.33 6.26
CA ARG A 178 -14.97 6.35 5.24
C ARG A 178 -14.60 5.86 3.84
N GLY A 179 -13.40 5.28 3.67
CA GLY A 179 -12.93 4.76 2.38
C GLY A 179 -13.81 3.63 1.84
N ASN A 180 -14.20 2.67 2.69
CA ASN A 180 -15.13 1.60 2.31
C ASN A 180 -16.45 2.15 1.75
N ALA A 181 -17.02 3.18 2.39
CA ALA A 181 -18.24 3.82 1.93
C ALA A 181 -18.07 4.49 0.54
N MET A 182 -16.88 5.03 0.24
CA MET A 182 -16.60 5.72 -1.03
C MET A 182 -16.31 4.75 -2.19
N TYR A 183 -15.98 3.49 -1.92
CA TYR A 183 -15.58 2.54 -2.96
C TYR A 183 -16.65 2.27 -4.02
N THR A 184 -17.94 2.28 -3.64
CA THR A 184 -19.03 2.08 -4.60
C THR A 184 -19.01 3.17 -5.67
N GLN A 185 -18.92 4.44 -5.24
CA GLN A 185 -18.88 5.56 -6.18
C GLN A 185 -17.61 5.54 -7.05
N TRP A 186 -16.44 5.18 -6.44
CA TRP A 186 -15.21 5.04 -7.21
C TRP A 186 -15.31 3.93 -8.28
N ALA A 187 -15.95 2.80 -7.96
CA ALA A 187 -16.14 1.72 -8.90
C ALA A 187 -17.08 2.12 -10.06
N GLU A 188 -18.14 2.87 -9.76
CA GLU A 188 -19.07 3.41 -10.76
C GLU A 188 -18.40 4.42 -11.67
N ASP A 189 -17.69 5.42 -11.11
CA ASP A 189 -17.01 6.46 -11.87
C ASP A 189 -15.87 5.90 -12.74
N LEU A 190 -15.12 4.94 -12.22
CA LEU A 190 -13.87 4.47 -12.80
C LEU A 190 -13.98 3.14 -13.56
N HIS A 191 -15.16 2.52 -13.53
CA HIS A 191 -15.45 1.26 -14.23
C HIS A 191 -14.47 0.12 -13.90
N PHE A 192 -14.06 -0.01 -12.63
CA PHE A 192 -13.38 -1.20 -12.13
C PHE A 192 -14.37 -2.08 -11.36
N ARG A 193 -14.08 -3.39 -11.30
CA ARG A 193 -14.97 -4.34 -10.63
C ARG A 193 -14.78 -4.29 -9.12
N PHE A 194 -15.90 -4.09 -8.41
CA PHE A 194 -15.98 -4.14 -6.96
C PHE A 194 -17.07 -5.12 -6.54
N ASN A 195 -16.68 -6.23 -5.92
CA ASN A 195 -17.61 -7.24 -5.43
C ASN A 195 -17.83 -7.04 -3.93
N ARG A 196 -18.97 -6.44 -3.57
CA ARG A 196 -19.36 -6.26 -2.16
C ARG A 196 -20.06 -7.53 -1.67
N THR A 197 -19.29 -8.45 -1.08
CA THR A 197 -19.73 -9.81 -0.72
C THR A 197 -19.80 -10.05 0.78
N GLY A 198 -19.35 -9.08 1.57
CA GLY A 198 -19.17 -9.24 3.00
C GLY A 198 -17.90 -10.01 3.39
N SER A 199 -17.70 -10.11 4.69
CA SER A 199 -16.60 -10.90 5.25
C SER A 199 -16.94 -11.50 6.59
N PHE A 200 -16.29 -12.65 6.89
CA PHE A 200 -16.31 -13.29 8.19
C PHE A 200 -14.97 -13.19 8.90
N VAL A 201 -15.01 -13.08 10.22
CA VAL A 201 -13.94 -13.50 11.11
C VAL A 201 -14.48 -14.67 11.93
N LEU A 202 -13.91 -15.85 11.75
CA LEU A 202 -14.37 -17.09 12.38
C LEU A 202 -13.68 -17.31 13.72
N ALA A 203 -14.43 -17.85 14.69
CA ALA A 203 -13.91 -18.32 15.97
C ALA A 203 -14.17 -19.83 16.10
N PHE A 204 -13.18 -20.55 16.67
CA PHE A 204 -13.17 -22.00 16.83
C PHE A 204 -13.15 -22.45 18.30
N ASN A 205 -13.04 -21.49 19.21
CA ASN A 205 -13.04 -21.71 20.65
C ASN A 205 -13.54 -20.45 21.38
N GLU A 206 -13.76 -20.57 22.70
CA GLU A 206 -14.29 -19.48 23.54
C GLU A 206 -13.34 -18.29 23.65
N GLU A 207 -12.03 -18.47 23.57
CA GLU A 207 -11.06 -17.37 23.60
C GLU A 207 -11.14 -16.54 22.33
N GLU A 208 -11.21 -17.20 21.17
CA GLU A 208 -11.43 -16.55 19.89
C GLU A 208 -12.81 -15.87 19.84
N HIS A 209 -13.87 -16.51 20.40
CA HIS A 209 -15.20 -15.90 20.50
C HIS A 209 -15.16 -14.56 21.27
N LYS A 210 -14.49 -14.52 22.43
CA LYS A 210 -14.29 -13.27 23.17
C LYS A 210 -13.52 -12.21 22.38
N THR A 211 -12.57 -12.65 21.56
CA THR A 211 -11.87 -11.73 20.65
C THR A 211 -12.85 -11.10 19.65
N LEU A 212 -13.79 -11.89 19.11
CA LEU A 212 -14.84 -11.37 18.21
C LEU A 212 -15.78 -10.40 18.90
N GLU A 213 -16.12 -10.60 20.17
CA GLU A 213 -16.91 -9.62 20.95
C GLU A 213 -16.20 -8.27 21.03
N GLY A 214 -14.88 -8.26 21.29
CA GLY A 214 -14.07 -7.05 21.28
C GLY A 214 -14.04 -6.36 19.91
N LEU A 215 -13.91 -7.13 18.83
CA LEU A 215 -13.96 -6.61 17.47
C LEU A 215 -15.35 -6.06 17.10
N LEU A 216 -16.42 -6.67 17.59
CA LEU A 216 -17.79 -6.16 17.40
C LEU A 216 -17.95 -4.78 18.04
N GLU A 217 -17.49 -4.59 19.26
CA GLU A 217 -17.57 -3.30 19.95
C GLU A 217 -16.70 -2.23 19.26
N ASN A 218 -15.49 -2.59 18.82
CA ASN A 218 -14.68 -1.70 17.98
C ASN A 218 -15.42 -1.30 16.69
N GLY A 219 -15.99 -2.28 15.99
CA GLY A 219 -16.70 -2.06 14.75
C GLY A 219 -17.94 -1.17 14.93
N LYS A 220 -18.71 -1.37 15.99
CA LYS A 220 -19.84 -0.49 16.34
C LYS A 220 -19.38 0.94 16.62
N THR A 221 -18.31 1.10 17.40
CA THR A 221 -17.73 2.40 17.75
C THR A 221 -17.18 3.11 16.50
N ASN A 222 -16.57 2.36 15.59
CA ASN A 222 -16.07 2.88 14.31
C ASN A 222 -17.20 3.22 13.32
N GLY A 223 -18.43 2.77 13.54
CA GLY A 223 -19.58 3.00 12.67
C GLY A 223 -19.66 2.02 11.49
N VAL A 224 -19.15 0.78 11.64
CA VAL A 224 -19.24 -0.26 10.59
C VAL A 224 -20.68 -0.68 10.36
N PRO A 225 -21.25 -0.49 9.14
CA PRO A 225 -22.65 -0.80 8.87
C PRO A 225 -22.94 -2.30 8.93
N GLY A 226 -24.01 -2.69 9.64
CA GLY A 226 -24.53 -4.06 9.63
C GLY A 226 -23.62 -5.10 10.30
N ILE A 227 -22.60 -4.69 11.06
CA ILE A 227 -21.72 -5.61 11.78
C ILE A 227 -22.50 -6.40 12.84
N ALA A 228 -22.33 -7.71 12.87
CA ALA A 228 -23.02 -8.60 13.80
C ALA A 228 -22.15 -9.80 14.21
N LEU A 229 -22.34 -10.26 15.44
CA LEU A 229 -21.83 -11.55 15.87
C LEU A 229 -22.93 -12.59 15.66
N ILE A 230 -22.64 -13.64 14.92
CA ILE A 230 -23.57 -14.71 14.53
C ILE A 230 -23.00 -16.07 14.94
N THR A 231 -23.85 -17.08 15.00
CA THR A 231 -23.42 -18.46 15.26
C THR A 231 -22.70 -19.08 14.04
N GLY A 232 -21.95 -20.14 14.27
CA GLY A 232 -21.32 -20.88 13.15
C GLY A 232 -22.33 -21.45 12.17
N ASP A 233 -23.54 -21.84 12.64
CA ASP A 233 -24.62 -22.35 11.78
C ASP A 233 -25.19 -21.23 10.88
N GLU A 234 -25.51 -20.06 11.44
CA GLU A 234 -25.93 -18.89 10.65
C GLU A 234 -24.87 -18.47 9.63
N ALA A 235 -23.59 -18.54 9.99
CA ALA A 235 -22.50 -18.25 9.06
C ALA A 235 -22.47 -19.26 7.89
N ARG A 236 -22.74 -20.54 8.14
CA ARG A 236 -22.84 -21.59 7.11
C ARG A 236 -24.09 -21.46 6.22
N GLU A 237 -25.15 -20.83 6.70
CA GLU A 237 -26.29 -20.47 5.84
C GLU A 237 -25.92 -19.42 4.79
N ILE A 238 -25.01 -18.47 5.13
CA ILE A 238 -24.52 -17.45 4.20
C ILE A 238 -23.43 -18.02 3.29
N GLU A 239 -22.50 -18.82 3.85
CA GLU A 239 -21.34 -19.38 3.14
C GLU A 239 -21.14 -20.86 3.49
N ALA A 240 -21.70 -21.74 2.69
CA ALA A 240 -21.81 -23.16 3.00
C ALA A 240 -20.47 -23.91 3.14
N ASN A 241 -19.40 -23.39 2.53
CA ASN A 241 -18.09 -24.04 2.49
C ASN A 241 -17.14 -23.64 3.61
N ILE A 242 -17.52 -22.77 4.54
CA ILE A 242 -16.68 -22.49 5.70
C ILE A 242 -16.55 -23.73 6.60
N SER A 243 -15.48 -23.74 7.40
CA SER A 243 -15.19 -24.84 8.31
C SER A 243 -16.40 -25.19 9.22
N PRO A 244 -16.76 -26.49 9.36
CA PRO A 244 -17.83 -26.93 10.27
C PRO A 244 -17.47 -26.74 11.74
N GLU A 245 -16.17 -26.57 12.04
CA GLU A 245 -15.67 -26.40 13.40
C GLU A 245 -15.86 -24.98 13.93
N ALA A 246 -16.23 -24.01 13.05
CA ALA A 246 -16.50 -22.64 13.46
C ALA A 246 -17.73 -22.61 14.39
N ILE A 247 -17.53 -22.10 15.61
CA ILE A 247 -18.59 -21.97 16.63
C ILE A 247 -19.35 -20.66 16.51
N SER A 248 -18.66 -19.58 16.05
CA SER A 248 -19.26 -18.27 15.81
C SER A 248 -18.47 -17.50 14.75
N ALA A 249 -19.05 -16.42 14.27
CA ALA A 249 -18.45 -15.53 13.28
C ALA A 249 -18.83 -14.06 13.52
N LEU A 250 -17.88 -13.16 13.31
CA LEU A 250 -18.15 -11.74 13.15
C LEU A 250 -18.47 -11.48 11.67
N TRP A 251 -19.70 -11.13 11.39
CA TRP A 251 -20.20 -10.83 10.04
C TRP A 251 -20.13 -9.33 9.75
N THR A 252 -19.60 -8.96 8.59
CA THR A 252 -19.53 -7.58 8.13
C THR A 252 -19.95 -7.47 6.67
N PRO A 253 -21.21 -7.13 6.38
CA PRO A 253 -21.77 -7.11 5.02
C PRO A 253 -21.18 -6.00 4.13
N SER A 254 -20.59 -4.97 4.71
CA SER A 254 -20.00 -3.85 3.96
C SER A 254 -18.62 -4.14 3.37
N ALA A 255 -17.98 -5.26 3.71
CA ALA A 255 -16.72 -5.68 3.11
C ALA A 255 -16.89 -6.17 1.67
N GLY A 256 -15.80 -6.21 0.93
CA GLY A 256 -15.78 -6.71 -0.44
C GLY A 256 -14.35 -6.83 -0.97
N TYR A 257 -14.19 -7.05 -2.27
CA TYR A 257 -12.88 -7.16 -2.89
C TYR A 257 -12.83 -6.57 -4.31
N VAL A 258 -11.62 -6.17 -4.70
CA VAL A 258 -11.26 -5.58 -5.99
C VAL A 258 -9.99 -6.23 -6.54
N GLU A 259 -9.66 -5.95 -7.80
CA GLU A 259 -8.30 -6.14 -8.30
C GLU A 259 -7.47 -4.88 -8.00
N PRO A 260 -6.48 -4.92 -7.08
CA PRO A 260 -5.80 -3.70 -6.60
C PRO A 260 -5.07 -2.91 -7.69
N TYR A 261 -4.43 -3.62 -8.64
CA TYR A 261 -3.74 -2.97 -9.75
C TYR A 261 -4.72 -2.37 -10.77
N GLU A 262 -5.93 -2.94 -10.95
CA GLU A 262 -6.98 -2.35 -11.78
C GLU A 262 -7.49 -1.04 -11.18
N VAL A 263 -7.71 -1.00 -9.87
CA VAL A 263 -8.06 0.23 -9.14
C VAL A 263 -6.99 1.30 -9.32
N CYS A 264 -5.72 0.95 -9.14
CA CYS A 264 -4.61 1.88 -9.27
C CYS A 264 -4.49 2.43 -10.70
N LEU A 265 -4.61 1.54 -11.72
CA LEU A 265 -4.62 1.92 -13.13
C LEU A 265 -5.77 2.89 -13.44
N ALA A 266 -6.98 2.56 -12.97
CA ALA A 266 -8.17 3.37 -13.20
C ALA A 266 -8.06 4.78 -12.58
N LEU A 267 -7.48 4.88 -11.39
CA LEU A 267 -7.22 6.15 -10.72
C LEU A 267 -6.23 7.01 -11.50
N MET A 268 -5.10 6.43 -11.93
CA MET A 268 -4.07 7.19 -12.64
C MET A 268 -4.50 7.57 -14.06
N GLU A 269 -5.20 6.69 -14.78
CA GLU A 269 -5.73 7.02 -16.11
C GLU A 269 -6.75 8.16 -16.03
N ASN A 270 -7.63 8.20 -15.01
CA ASN A 270 -8.55 9.30 -14.81
C ASN A 270 -7.84 10.60 -14.39
N ALA A 271 -6.79 10.51 -13.55
CA ALA A 271 -5.97 11.68 -13.24
C ALA A 271 -5.30 12.28 -14.48
N ILE A 272 -4.77 11.42 -15.38
CA ILE A 272 -4.18 11.84 -16.67
C ILE A 272 -5.24 12.48 -17.58
N ASP A 273 -6.46 11.93 -17.64
CA ASP A 273 -7.57 12.52 -18.40
C ASP A 273 -7.92 13.94 -17.92
N ASN A 274 -7.63 14.23 -16.66
CA ASN A 274 -7.84 15.53 -16.02
C ASN A 274 -6.53 16.35 -15.87
N GLY A 275 -5.50 16.06 -16.68
CA GLY A 275 -4.31 16.88 -16.84
C GLY A 275 -3.11 16.50 -15.94
N ALA A 276 -3.22 15.52 -15.05
CA ALA A 276 -2.07 15.07 -14.29
C ALA A 276 -1.03 14.37 -15.19
N ARG A 277 0.24 14.53 -14.85
CA ARG A 277 1.38 13.93 -15.55
C ARG A 277 1.96 12.77 -14.75
N LEU A 278 2.49 11.77 -15.42
CA LEU A 278 3.16 10.61 -14.83
C LEU A 278 4.56 10.46 -15.40
N ARG A 279 5.56 10.31 -14.52
CA ARG A 279 6.94 10.04 -14.90
C ARG A 279 7.41 8.75 -14.23
N LEU A 280 7.59 7.72 -15.04
CA LEU A 280 8.10 6.39 -14.66
C LEU A 280 9.62 6.33 -14.77
N ASN A 281 10.25 5.32 -14.16
CA ASN A 281 11.71 5.16 -14.07
C ASN A 281 12.42 6.37 -13.44
N CYS A 282 11.72 7.17 -12.66
CA CYS A 282 12.18 8.40 -12.05
C CYS A 282 12.33 8.22 -10.53
N GLU A 283 13.49 7.76 -10.10
CA GLU A 283 13.80 7.61 -8.68
C GLU A 283 14.25 8.95 -8.11
N ILE A 284 13.68 9.33 -6.97
CA ILE A 284 14.16 10.44 -6.16
C ILE A 284 15.41 9.96 -5.44
N VAL A 285 16.53 10.65 -5.61
CA VAL A 285 17.82 10.30 -5.00
C VAL A 285 18.24 11.26 -3.90
N ASP A 286 17.73 12.50 -3.93
CA ASP A 286 17.89 13.49 -2.87
C ASP A 286 16.88 14.64 -3.04
N ILE A 287 16.72 15.49 -2.02
CA ILE A 287 15.78 16.62 -2.01
C ILE A 287 16.46 17.87 -1.42
N GLU A 288 16.47 18.95 -2.20
CA GLU A 288 16.99 20.24 -1.75
C GLU A 288 15.89 21.05 -1.05
N THR A 289 16.24 21.60 0.11
CA THR A 289 15.35 22.45 0.90
C THR A 289 15.96 23.85 1.07
N THR A 290 15.12 24.88 1.04
CA THR A 290 15.53 26.27 1.25
C THR A 290 14.46 26.98 2.09
N GLU A 291 14.84 27.71 3.14
CA GLU A 291 13.91 28.46 3.98
C GLU A 291 12.70 27.65 4.50
N GLN A 292 12.94 26.44 4.95
CA GLN A 292 11.90 25.49 5.42
C GLN A 292 10.87 25.09 4.34
N LYS A 293 11.29 25.04 3.09
CA LYS A 293 10.50 24.53 1.97
C LYS A 293 11.33 23.58 1.12
N VAL A 294 10.69 22.56 0.59
CA VAL A 294 11.23 21.78 -0.53
C VAL A 294 11.18 22.66 -1.78
N THR A 295 12.28 22.68 -2.53
CA THR A 295 12.40 23.44 -3.77
C THR A 295 12.72 22.58 -4.97
N THR A 296 13.54 21.53 -4.78
CA THR A 296 14.08 20.73 -5.88
C THR A 296 14.20 19.28 -5.47
N LEU A 297 13.70 18.38 -6.31
CA LEU A 297 13.93 16.95 -6.22
C LEU A 297 15.06 16.58 -7.18
N ILE A 298 16.10 15.95 -6.69
CA ILE A 298 17.19 15.38 -7.50
C ILE A 298 16.74 13.96 -7.87
N THR A 299 16.67 13.69 -9.17
CA THR A 299 16.17 12.42 -9.67
C THR A 299 17.14 11.74 -10.64
N THR A 300 16.89 10.49 -10.92
CA THR A 300 17.64 9.75 -11.96
C THR A 300 17.40 10.25 -13.38
N GLN A 301 16.46 11.18 -13.60
CA GLN A 301 16.11 11.75 -14.91
C GLN A 301 16.24 13.28 -14.98
N GLY A 302 17.05 13.88 -14.10
CA GLY A 302 17.22 15.35 -14.00
C GLY A 302 16.50 15.91 -12.77
N LYS A 303 16.69 17.20 -12.52
CA LYS A 303 16.08 17.88 -11.38
C LYS A 303 14.62 18.26 -11.68
N ILE A 304 13.78 18.19 -10.67
CA ILE A 304 12.37 18.61 -10.74
C ILE A 304 12.15 19.66 -9.66
N THR A 305 11.66 20.84 -10.03
CA THR A 305 11.24 21.86 -9.05
C THR A 305 9.76 21.76 -8.76
N CYS A 306 9.33 22.13 -7.55
CA CYS A 306 7.92 22.09 -7.17
C CYS A 306 7.57 23.16 -6.14
N ASP A 307 6.27 23.56 -6.12
CA ASP A 307 5.73 24.42 -5.10
C ASP A 307 5.29 23.62 -3.87
N TYR A 308 4.73 22.42 -4.07
CA TYR A 308 4.26 21.52 -3.02
C TYR A 308 4.74 20.09 -3.28
N LEU A 309 5.04 19.38 -2.20
CA LEU A 309 5.44 17.98 -2.25
C LEU A 309 4.48 17.11 -1.42
N ILE A 310 4.08 15.96 -1.98
CA ILE A 310 3.31 14.94 -1.27
C ILE A 310 4.11 13.64 -1.26
N ASP A 311 4.50 13.21 -0.06
CA ASP A 311 5.17 11.92 0.12
C ASP A 311 4.15 10.79 0.22
N ALA A 312 4.02 10.02 -0.86
CA ALA A 312 3.24 8.79 -0.95
C ALA A 312 4.13 7.60 -1.38
N ALA A 313 5.42 7.64 -1.02
CA ALA A 313 6.46 6.69 -1.45
C ALA A 313 6.35 5.28 -0.83
N GLY A 314 5.29 5.00 -0.06
CA GLY A 314 4.98 3.69 0.49
C GLY A 314 6.10 3.16 1.39
N LEU A 315 6.76 2.06 1.00
CA LEU A 315 7.84 1.46 1.78
C LEU A 315 9.07 2.37 1.97
N TYR A 316 9.23 3.39 1.13
CA TYR A 316 10.40 4.28 1.14
C TYR A 316 10.10 5.68 1.69
N ALA A 317 8.90 5.91 2.24
CA ALA A 317 8.49 7.22 2.71
C ALA A 317 9.36 7.76 3.87
N ASP A 318 9.89 6.90 4.73
CA ASP A 318 10.83 7.29 5.77
C ASP A 318 12.19 7.72 5.19
N GLU A 319 12.65 7.10 4.09
CA GLU A 319 13.87 7.50 3.37
C GLU A 319 13.67 8.86 2.67
N VAL A 320 12.49 9.10 2.09
CA VAL A 320 12.12 10.41 1.53
C VAL A 320 12.09 11.49 2.61
N ALA A 321 11.52 11.19 3.78
CA ALA A 321 11.53 12.11 4.92
C ALA A 321 12.97 12.43 5.38
N ALA A 322 13.85 11.43 5.42
CA ALA A 322 15.26 11.60 5.77
C ALA A 322 16.01 12.49 4.76
N MET A 323 15.74 12.36 3.44
CA MET A 323 16.32 13.25 2.41
C MET A 323 15.97 14.74 2.64
N MET A 324 14.87 15.02 3.33
CA MET A 324 14.42 16.36 3.67
C MET A 324 14.88 16.82 5.07
N ASP A 325 15.72 16.06 5.75
CA ASP A 325 16.04 16.25 7.18
C ASP A 325 14.79 16.29 8.10
N ASP A 326 13.67 15.73 7.68
CA ASP A 326 12.40 15.72 8.43
C ASP A 326 12.04 14.29 8.88
N GLU A 327 13.03 13.59 9.41
CA GLU A 327 12.88 12.22 9.87
C GLU A 327 12.17 12.17 11.24
N PHE A 328 11.00 11.51 11.31
CA PHE A 328 10.23 11.36 12.54
C PHE A 328 9.56 10.00 12.69
N PHE A 329 9.71 9.11 11.71
CA PHE A 329 9.21 7.74 11.72
C PHE A 329 10.13 6.80 10.97
N THR A 330 10.03 5.51 11.25
CA THR A 330 10.70 4.46 10.50
C THR A 330 9.68 3.46 9.98
N ILE A 331 9.85 3.05 8.73
CA ILE A 331 9.09 1.97 8.11
C ILE A 331 9.89 0.68 8.18
N HIS A 332 9.32 -0.33 8.85
CA HIS A 332 9.82 -1.68 8.82
C HIS A 332 8.91 -2.54 7.93
N PRO A 333 9.49 -3.27 6.95
CA PRO A 333 8.68 -4.03 6.02
C PRO A 333 8.09 -5.27 6.70
N ARG A 334 6.76 -5.43 6.58
CA ARG A 334 6.05 -6.62 7.06
C ARG A 334 5.49 -7.40 5.87
N ARG A 335 6.16 -8.50 5.53
CA ARG A 335 5.80 -9.33 4.38
C ARG A 335 4.54 -10.14 4.64
N GLY A 336 3.68 -10.22 3.63
CA GLY A 336 2.56 -11.14 3.57
C GLY A 336 2.69 -12.06 2.38
N THR A 337 2.60 -13.36 2.60
CA THR A 337 2.56 -14.39 1.57
C THR A 337 1.12 -14.69 1.18
N LEU A 338 0.86 -14.76 -0.11
CA LEU A 338 -0.42 -15.06 -0.70
C LEU A 338 -0.28 -16.21 -1.70
N VAL A 339 -1.34 -17.00 -1.82
CA VAL A 339 -1.41 -18.18 -2.71
C VAL A 339 -2.65 -18.09 -3.57
N ILE A 340 -2.52 -18.41 -4.85
CA ILE A 340 -3.63 -18.43 -5.81
C ILE A 340 -3.91 -19.87 -6.25
N TYR A 341 -5.17 -20.25 -6.19
CA TYR A 341 -5.71 -21.50 -6.72
C TYR A 341 -6.48 -21.26 -8.01
N ASP A 342 -6.49 -22.27 -8.87
CA ASP A 342 -7.12 -22.22 -10.19
C ASP A 342 -8.65 -21.96 -10.12
N LYS A 343 -9.21 -21.47 -11.21
CA LYS A 343 -10.64 -21.19 -11.43
C LYS A 343 -11.57 -22.41 -11.28
N GLU A 344 -11.04 -23.62 -11.23
CA GLU A 344 -11.84 -24.81 -10.86
C GLU A 344 -12.40 -24.72 -9.43
N ASN A 345 -11.87 -23.78 -8.62
CA ASN A 345 -12.37 -23.45 -7.29
C ASN A 345 -13.35 -22.26 -7.29
N ALA A 346 -13.69 -21.70 -8.45
CA ALA A 346 -14.64 -20.59 -8.56
C ALA A 346 -15.99 -20.96 -7.93
N GLY A 347 -16.55 -20.02 -7.18
CA GLY A 347 -17.83 -20.21 -6.48
C GLY A 347 -17.78 -21.13 -5.25
N LYS A 348 -16.61 -21.65 -4.86
CA LYS A 348 -16.48 -22.39 -3.59
C LYS A 348 -16.60 -21.51 -2.37
N ILE A 349 -16.24 -20.24 -2.48
CA ILE A 349 -16.44 -19.22 -1.47
C ILE A 349 -16.70 -17.89 -2.16
N HIS A 350 -17.64 -17.11 -1.63
CA HIS A 350 -17.98 -15.80 -2.17
C HIS A 350 -17.51 -14.67 -1.24
N THR A 351 -17.41 -14.96 0.07
CA THR A 351 -17.01 -14.00 1.11
C THR A 351 -15.53 -14.18 1.44
N TYR A 352 -14.91 -13.15 2.02
CA TYR A 352 -13.65 -13.36 2.73
C TYR A 352 -13.94 -14.06 4.06
N SER A 353 -13.20 -15.12 4.39
CA SER A 353 -13.36 -15.87 5.64
C SER A 353 -12.01 -16.00 6.35
N GLY A 354 -11.73 -15.09 7.29
CA GLY A 354 -10.54 -15.11 8.14
C GLY A 354 -10.80 -15.79 9.48
N GLN A 355 -9.73 -16.05 10.24
CA GLN A 355 -9.78 -16.44 11.64
C GLN A 355 -9.59 -15.23 12.55
N ALA A 356 -10.00 -15.31 13.80
CA ALA A 356 -9.71 -14.31 14.83
C ALA A 356 -8.22 -13.89 14.77
N PRO A 357 -7.91 -12.58 14.77
CA PRO A 357 -6.55 -12.11 14.62
C PRO A 357 -5.68 -12.49 15.82
N ALA A 358 -4.41 -12.83 15.53
CA ALA A 358 -3.39 -13.07 16.54
C ALA A 358 -2.17 -12.22 16.20
N ASN A 359 -1.60 -11.53 17.19
CA ASN A 359 -0.47 -10.62 17.03
C ASN A 359 -0.74 -9.54 15.96
N TYR A 360 0.14 -9.36 14.99
CA TYR A 360 0.04 -8.34 13.93
C TYR A 360 -0.69 -8.84 12.67
N THR A 361 -1.37 -9.99 12.73
CA THR A 361 -2.13 -10.54 11.60
C THR A 361 -3.62 -10.23 11.76
N LYS A 362 -4.30 -10.00 10.65
CA LYS A 362 -5.77 -9.89 10.60
C LYS A 362 -6.46 -11.24 10.38
N GLY A 363 -5.77 -12.32 10.72
CA GLY A 363 -6.29 -13.65 10.59
C GLY A 363 -5.97 -14.35 9.26
N GLY A 364 -5.78 -13.65 8.16
CA GLY A 364 -5.52 -14.20 6.82
C GLY A 364 -6.44 -15.36 6.45
N GLY A 365 -7.03 -15.36 5.28
CA GLY A 365 -7.98 -16.42 4.96
C GLY A 365 -8.31 -16.50 3.48
N PRO A 366 -9.19 -17.45 3.10
CA PRO A 366 -9.67 -17.60 1.75
C PRO A 366 -10.61 -16.49 1.31
N GLN A 367 -10.50 -16.11 0.05
CA GLN A 367 -11.46 -15.28 -0.67
C GLN A 367 -11.44 -15.60 -2.15
N GLU A 368 -12.51 -15.32 -2.85
CA GLU A 368 -12.52 -15.29 -4.30
C GLU A 368 -11.92 -13.98 -4.81
N THR A 369 -11.32 -14.00 -6.01
CA THR A 369 -10.90 -12.79 -6.73
C THR A 369 -11.97 -12.38 -7.73
N PRO A 370 -12.01 -11.13 -8.21
CA PRO A 370 -12.95 -10.71 -9.24
C PRO A 370 -12.91 -11.54 -10.53
N GLU A 371 -11.87 -12.34 -10.72
CA GLU A 371 -11.67 -13.21 -11.88
C GLU A 371 -12.05 -14.67 -11.64
N GLY A 372 -12.53 -15.01 -10.46
CA GLY A 372 -12.96 -16.38 -10.12
C GLY A 372 -11.81 -17.33 -9.77
N THR A 373 -10.61 -16.82 -9.49
CA THR A 373 -9.57 -17.62 -8.81
C THR A 373 -9.78 -17.54 -7.30
N LEU A 374 -9.31 -18.53 -6.57
CA LEU A 374 -9.37 -18.54 -5.11
C LEU A 374 -8.01 -18.12 -4.54
N LEU A 375 -8.01 -17.21 -3.58
CA LEU A 375 -6.82 -16.68 -2.95
C LEU A 375 -6.82 -16.99 -1.45
N PHE A 376 -5.67 -17.47 -0.92
CA PHE A 376 -5.44 -17.64 0.52
C PHE A 376 -4.36 -16.66 1.01
N GLY A 377 -4.54 -16.19 2.22
CA GLY A 377 -3.61 -15.29 2.89
C GLY A 377 -4.23 -13.94 3.27
N PRO A 378 -3.39 -12.98 3.59
CA PRO A 378 -1.92 -13.04 3.72
C PRO A 378 -1.42 -13.55 5.08
N SER A 379 -0.16 -13.96 5.12
CA SER A 379 0.61 -14.06 6.36
C SER A 379 1.11 -12.68 6.85
N ALA A 380 1.91 -12.66 7.92
CA ALA A 380 2.60 -11.46 8.40
C ALA A 380 3.93 -11.84 9.05
N LYS A 381 5.03 -11.48 8.40
CA LYS A 381 6.39 -11.75 8.84
C LYS A 381 7.23 -10.49 8.69
N GLU A 382 7.88 -10.07 9.75
CA GLU A 382 8.84 -8.97 9.68
C GLU A 382 10.06 -9.40 8.87
N VAL A 383 10.53 -8.54 7.97
CA VAL A 383 11.70 -8.80 7.12
C VAL A 383 12.62 -7.58 7.12
N PRO A 384 13.95 -7.76 7.00
CA PRO A 384 14.89 -6.64 7.11
C PRO A 384 14.93 -5.76 5.86
N GLU A 385 14.63 -6.32 4.70
CA GLU A 385 14.83 -5.66 3.41
C GLU A 385 13.48 -5.26 2.80
N LYS A 386 13.36 -3.98 2.42
CA LYS A 386 12.14 -3.44 1.78
C LYS A 386 11.84 -4.09 0.42
N ASP A 387 12.87 -4.53 -0.30
CA ASP A 387 12.77 -5.16 -1.62
C ASP A 387 12.65 -6.69 -1.58
N ASN A 388 12.81 -7.32 -0.43
CA ASN A 388 12.76 -8.78 -0.32
C ASN A 388 11.31 -9.29 -0.35
N LEU A 389 10.89 -9.79 -1.50
CA LEU A 389 9.58 -10.40 -1.73
C LEU A 389 9.65 -11.94 -1.77
N ALA A 390 10.79 -12.54 -1.44
CA ALA A 390 10.96 -13.99 -1.47
C ALA A 390 10.02 -14.67 -0.46
N VAL A 391 9.35 -15.72 -0.90
CA VAL A 391 8.48 -16.54 -0.07
C VAL A 391 9.26 -17.77 0.37
N ASP A 392 9.34 -18.01 1.67
CA ASP A 392 9.92 -19.22 2.22
C ASP A 392 8.86 -20.33 2.37
N GLN A 393 9.35 -21.59 2.48
CA GLN A 393 8.49 -22.77 2.51
C GLN A 393 7.58 -22.78 3.74
N ASP A 394 8.09 -22.37 4.91
CA ASP A 394 7.32 -22.41 6.16
C ASP A 394 6.15 -21.43 6.10
N ASP A 395 6.37 -20.24 5.53
CA ASP A 395 5.34 -19.22 5.37
C ASP A 395 4.29 -19.65 4.33
N LEU A 396 4.73 -20.31 3.25
CA LEU A 396 3.84 -20.91 2.25
C LEU A 396 2.96 -22.00 2.86
N ASP A 397 3.55 -22.96 3.59
CA ASP A 397 2.82 -24.04 4.23
C ASP A 397 1.86 -23.52 5.31
N PHE A 398 2.25 -22.49 6.06
CA PHE A 398 1.36 -21.83 7.01
C PHE A 398 0.10 -21.29 6.31
N VAL A 399 0.25 -20.53 5.22
CA VAL A 399 -0.89 -19.93 4.51
C VAL A 399 -1.79 -21.01 3.89
N VAL A 400 -1.21 -22.02 3.26
CA VAL A 400 -1.96 -23.13 2.65
C VAL A 400 -2.75 -23.92 3.69
N ASN A 401 -2.11 -24.35 4.77
CA ASN A 401 -2.74 -25.16 5.81
C ASN A 401 -3.86 -24.38 6.52
N LYS A 402 -3.61 -23.08 6.81
CA LYS A 402 -4.63 -22.21 7.41
C LYS A 402 -5.83 -22.02 6.49
N GLY A 403 -5.61 -21.75 5.21
CA GLY A 403 -6.70 -21.59 4.25
C GLY A 403 -7.54 -22.86 4.12
N MET A 404 -6.91 -24.05 4.04
CA MET A 404 -7.60 -25.33 3.99
C MET A 404 -8.35 -25.71 5.27
N PHE A 405 -7.92 -25.19 6.42
CA PHE A 405 -8.67 -25.32 7.67
C PHE A 405 -9.95 -24.47 7.68
N LEU A 406 -9.87 -23.27 7.09
CA LEU A 406 -10.99 -22.31 7.11
C LEU A 406 -12.10 -22.64 6.13
N ILE A 407 -11.78 -23.28 4.99
CA ILE A 407 -12.79 -23.73 4.01
C ILE A 407 -12.56 -25.19 3.58
N LYS A 408 -13.66 -25.81 3.12
CA LYS A 408 -13.64 -27.20 2.63
C LYS A 408 -13.50 -27.27 1.10
N ASN A 409 -13.21 -28.50 0.64
CA ASN A 409 -13.30 -28.88 -0.77
C ASN A 409 -12.31 -28.17 -1.71
N VAL A 410 -11.15 -27.73 -1.20
CA VAL A 410 -10.05 -27.20 -2.01
C VAL A 410 -8.91 -28.20 -2.03
N GLU A 411 -8.44 -28.55 -3.23
CA GLU A 411 -7.33 -29.46 -3.41
C GLU A 411 -6.00 -28.68 -3.52
N ARG A 412 -4.97 -29.10 -2.76
CA ARG A 412 -3.63 -28.46 -2.81
C ARG A 412 -3.03 -28.49 -4.23
N SER A 413 -3.36 -29.51 -5.02
CA SER A 413 -2.90 -29.67 -6.40
C SER A 413 -3.41 -28.60 -7.37
N SER A 414 -4.47 -27.87 -7.00
CA SER A 414 -5.02 -26.77 -7.79
C SER A 414 -4.32 -25.41 -7.55
N LEU A 415 -3.28 -25.37 -6.71
CA LEU A 415 -2.45 -24.19 -6.51
C LEU A 415 -1.67 -23.87 -7.80
N ILE A 416 -1.80 -22.65 -8.32
CA ILE A 416 -1.17 -22.24 -9.58
C ILE A 416 -0.02 -21.28 -9.38
N THR A 417 -0.03 -20.45 -8.33
CA THR A 417 1.05 -19.51 -8.03
C THR A 417 1.00 -19.01 -6.58
N PHE A 418 2.10 -18.41 -6.14
CA PHE A 418 2.20 -17.69 -4.88
C PHE A 418 3.09 -16.45 -5.05
N PHE A 419 2.96 -15.48 -4.15
CA PHE A 419 3.76 -14.27 -4.16
C PHE A 419 3.83 -13.64 -2.77
N GLY A 420 4.87 -12.82 -2.55
CA GLY A 420 5.05 -12.01 -1.35
C GLY A 420 4.79 -10.54 -1.63
N GLY A 421 4.38 -9.80 -0.61
CA GLY A 421 4.24 -8.35 -0.64
C GLY A 421 4.54 -7.72 0.71
N ASN A 422 5.34 -6.65 0.70
CA ASN A 422 5.75 -5.95 1.90
C ASN A 422 4.79 -4.80 2.22
N ARG A 423 4.30 -4.73 3.46
CA ARG A 423 3.50 -3.63 3.99
C ARG A 423 4.42 -2.55 4.54
N ALA A 424 4.09 -1.29 4.33
CA ALA A 424 4.76 -0.14 4.91
C ALA A 424 4.34 0.05 6.38
N ALA A 425 4.80 -0.82 7.28
CA ALA A 425 4.44 -0.77 8.69
C ALA A 425 5.32 0.23 9.45
N THR A 426 4.71 1.00 10.35
CA THR A 426 5.40 1.85 11.31
C THR A 426 5.30 1.24 12.70
N TYR A 427 6.23 1.55 13.59
CA TYR A 427 6.18 1.06 14.98
C TYR A 427 4.98 1.59 15.76
N MET A 428 4.44 2.75 15.37
CA MET A 428 3.23 3.32 15.97
C MET A 428 1.94 2.64 15.50
N GLU A 429 2.01 1.76 14.49
CA GLU A 429 0.89 0.98 13.94
C GLU A 429 -0.30 1.81 13.45
N ASP A 430 -0.11 3.09 13.11
CA ASP A 430 -1.14 3.95 12.51
C ASP A 430 -0.65 4.61 11.22
N PHE A 431 -1.54 5.23 10.47
CA PHE A 431 -1.23 6.01 9.29
C PHE A 431 -0.64 7.37 9.65
N ILE A 432 0.22 7.90 8.80
CA ILE A 432 0.81 9.24 8.89
C ILE A 432 0.22 10.06 7.74
N ILE A 433 -0.81 10.89 8.05
CA ILE A 433 -1.47 11.73 7.06
C ILE A 433 -1.57 13.13 7.67
N GLN A 434 -0.54 13.95 7.40
CA GLN A 434 -0.37 15.25 8.06
C GLN A 434 0.57 16.17 7.28
N HIS A 435 0.57 17.45 7.61
CA HIS A 435 1.65 18.37 7.20
C HIS A 435 2.96 17.98 7.85
N SER A 436 4.07 18.29 7.17
CA SER A 436 5.36 18.36 7.84
C SER A 436 5.32 19.40 8.97
N LYS A 437 5.96 19.09 10.10
CA LYS A 437 6.15 20.06 11.19
C LYS A 437 7.31 21.02 10.91
N LYS A 438 8.21 20.63 9.99
CA LYS A 438 9.45 21.35 9.69
C LYS A 438 9.37 22.12 8.36
N LEU A 439 8.69 21.55 7.36
CA LEU A 439 8.63 22.09 6.00
C LEU A 439 7.22 22.58 5.66
N ALA A 440 7.12 23.82 5.22
CA ALA A 440 5.83 24.50 5.06
C ALA A 440 5.01 24.05 3.84
N ASN A 441 5.61 23.28 2.92
CA ASN A 441 4.98 22.87 1.65
C ASN A 441 4.98 21.33 1.45
N VAL A 442 5.11 20.55 2.54
CA VAL A 442 5.16 19.09 2.47
C VAL A 442 3.98 18.47 3.20
N ILE A 443 3.34 17.49 2.56
CA ILE A 443 2.29 16.65 3.12
C ILE A 443 2.75 15.19 3.09
N TYR A 444 2.61 14.49 4.19
CA TYR A 444 2.86 13.04 4.30
C TYR A 444 1.58 12.25 4.12
N ALA A 445 1.62 11.21 3.29
CA ALA A 445 0.64 10.13 3.17
C ALA A 445 1.37 8.79 3.29
N SER A 446 1.99 8.57 4.45
CA SER A 446 3.02 7.56 4.71
C SER A 446 2.58 6.54 5.75
N GLY A 447 3.32 5.44 5.91
CA GLY A 447 2.95 4.37 6.85
C GLY A 447 1.64 3.65 6.46
N ILE A 448 1.27 3.71 5.18
CA ILE A 448 0.00 3.17 4.69
C ILE A 448 0.12 1.65 4.47
N GLN A 449 -0.01 0.92 5.56
CA GLN A 449 -0.16 -0.53 5.58
C GLN A 449 -1.65 -0.94 5.53
N SER A 450 -1.99 -2.22 5.78
CA SER A 450 -3.41 -2.61 5.91
C SER A 450 -4.12 -1.82 7.03
N PRO A 451 -5.30 -1.24 6.75
CA PRO A 451 -6.20 -1.42 5.59
C PRO A 451 -6.06 -0.35 4.48
N GLY A 452 -4.85 -0.01 4.06
CA GLY A 452 -4.55 1.09 3.14
C GLY A 452 -5.35 1.08 1.83
N LEU A 453 -5.51 -0.08 1.19
CA LEU A 453 -6.32 -0.20 -0.03
C LEU A 453 -7.76 0.25 0.22
N ALA A 454 -8.42 -0.29 1.24
CA ALA A 454 -9.78 0.10 1.61
C ALA A 454 -9.90 1.57 2.04
N SER A 455 -8.82 2.14 2.55
CA SER A 455 -8.75 3.52 3.04
C SER A 455 -8.39 4.53 1.95
N SER A 456 -7.90 4.09 0.79
CA SER A 456 -7.31 4.97 -0.22
C SER A 456 -8.22 6.12 -0.68
N PRO A 457 -9.56 5.96 -0.82
CA PRO A 457 -10.43 7.08 -1.15
C PRO A 457 -10.44 8.17 -0.06
N ALA A 458 -10.55 7.75 1.19
CA ALA A 458 -10.59 8.67 2.32
C ALA A 458 -9.22 9.31 2.62
N ILE A 459 -8.12 8.60 2.33
CA ILE A 459 -6.78 9.16 2.40
C ILE A 459 -6.62 10.28 1.39
N ALA A 460 -7.06 10.06 0.14
CA ALA A 460 -7.02 11.08 -0.90
C ALA A 460 -7.87 12.30 -0.55
N GLU A 461 -9.10 12.11 -0.02
CA GLU A 461 -9.97 13.18 0.48
C GLU A 461 -9.31 13.97 1.64
N ARG A 462 -8.64 13.28 2.58
CA ARG A 462 -7.93 13.94 3.67
C ARG A 462 -6.72 14.74 3.20
N VAL A 463 -5.94 14.20 2.25
CA VAL A 463 -4.79 14.92 1.66
C VAL A 463 -5.26 16.14 0.88
N GLU A 464 -6.39 16.06 0.15
CA GLU A 464 -7.03 17.22 -0.46
C GLU A 464 -7.33 18.30 0.59
N GLY A 465 -7.93 17.92 1.73
CA GLY A 465 -8.19 18.86 2.83
C GLY A 465 -6.92 19.53 3.36
N LEU A 466 -5.85 18.77 3.58
CA LEU A 466 -4.56 19.31 4.00
C LEU A 466 -3.94 20.21 2.93
N PHE A 467 -4.06 19.86 1.65
CA PHE A 467 -3.57 20.69 0.55
C PHE A 467 -4.31 22.04 0.49
N LEU A 468 -5.62 22.05 0.68
CA LEU A 468 -6.42 23.28 0.71
C LEU A 468 -6.08 24.20 1.91
N GLU A 469 -5.55 23.65 3.01
CA GLU A 469 -5.01 24.44 4.11
C GLU A 469 -3.73 25.18 3.70
N LEU A 470 -2.89 24.60 2.81
CA LEU A 470 -1.67 25.22 2.28
C LEU A 470 -1.95 26.16 1.09
N CYS A 471 -2.95 25.85 0.27
CA CYS A 471 -3.31 26.57 -0.93
C CYS A 471 -4.83 26.86 -0.97
N PRO A 472 -5.33 27.76 -0.11
CA PRO A 472 -6.78 28.00 0.04
C PRO A 472 -7.43 28.64 -1.16
N ASP A 473 -6.67 29.34 -1.99
CA ASP A 473 -7.18 30.09 -3.15
C ASP A 473 -7.11 29.31 -4.47
N VAL A 474 -6.76 28.01 -4.41
CA VAL A 474 -6.69 27.18 -5.62
C VAL A 474 -8.06 27.06 -6.30
N GLU A 475 -8.11 27.35 -7.59
CA GLU A 475 -9.34 27.29 -8.37
C GLU A 475 -9.71 25.85 -8.76
N LYS A 476 -11.01 25.53 -8.72
CA LYS A 476 -11.51 24.26 -9.29
C LYS A 476 -11.44 24.29 -10.82
N ASP A 477 -11.12 23.14 -11.40
CA ASP A 477 -11.25 22.96 -12.85
C ASP A 477 -12.71 22.62 -13.22
N GLU A 478 -13.34 23.51 -13.99
CA GLU A 478 -14.70 23.31 -14.47
C GLU A 478 -14.82 22.16 -15.49
N ASN A 479 -13.71 21.74 -16.10
CA ASN A 479 -13.66 20.65 -17.05
C ASN A 479 -13.37 19.29 -16.40
N TYR A 480 -13.21 19.24 -15.07
CA TYR A 480 -12.95 17.98 -14.37
C TYR A 480 -14.02 16.94 -14.66
N ASN A 481 -13.59 15.78 -15.16
CA ASN A 481 -14.46 14.63 -15.42
C ASN A 481 -14.09 13.47 -14.48
N PRO A 482 -14.95 13.12 -13.50
CA PRO A 482 -14.69 12.00 -12.61
C PRO A 482 -14.78 10.63 -13.28
N VAL A 483 -15.38 10.55 -14.48
CA VAL A 483 -15.70 9.31 -15.16
C VAL A 483 -14.56 8.89 -16.09
N ARG A 484 -14.02 7.70 -15.86
CA ARG A 484 -13.06 7.05 -16.76
C ARG A 484 -13.80 6.35 -17.89
N GLN A 485 -13.24 6.37 -19.10
CA GLN A 485 -13.76 5.57 -20.21
C GLN A 485 -13.72 4.06 -19.85
N GLU A 486 -14.86 3.38 -19.95
CA GLU A 486 -14.96 1.95 -19.71
C GLU A 486 -14.11 1.15 -20.72
N ARG A 487 -13.41 0.14 -20.20
CA ARG A 487 -12.70 -0.88 -21.01
C ARG A 487 -13.23 -2.25 -20.62
N LYS A 488 -14.12 -2.81 -21.45
CA LYS A 488 -14.69 -4.13 -21.22
C LYS A 488 -13.77 -5.21 -21.81
N PRO A 489 -13.15 -6.08 -20.99
CA PRO A 489 -12.36 -7.19 -21.49
C PRO A 489 -13.16 -8.12 -22.40
N VAL A 490 -12.55 -8.61 -23.50
CA VAL A 490 -13.21 -9.46 -24.51
C VAL A 490 -13.87 -10.71 -23.90
N ARG A 491 -13.29 -11.25 -22.82
CA ARG A 491 -13.86 -12.41 -22.13
C ARG A 491 -15.25 -12.17 -21.55
N PHE A 492 -15.62 -10.91 -21.28
CA PHE A 492 -16.94 -10.50 -20.77
C PHE A 492 -17.87 -9.96 -21.87
N CYS A 493 -17.38 -9.85 -23.10
CA CYS A 493 -18.19 -9.40 -24.22
C CYS A 493 -19.15 -10.49 -24.72
N SER A 494 -20.35 -10.10 -25.16
CA SER A 494 -21.26 -11.01 -25.89
C SER A 494 -20.66 -11.42 -27.24
N MET A 495 -21.28 -12.40 -27.91
CA MET A 495 -20.82 -12.83 -29.23
C MET A 495 -20.94 -11.70 -30.27
N GLU A 496 -22.00 -10.90 -30.18
CA GLU A 496 -22.25 -9.74 -31.04
C GLU A 496 -21.21 -8.64 -30.83
N GLU A 497 -20.88 -8.35 -29.55
CA GLU A 497 -19.83 -7.39 -29.19
C GLU A 497 -18.45 -7.84 -29.72
N ARG A 498 -18.13 -9.15 -29.56
CA ARG A 498 -16.86 -9.71 -30.08
C ARG A 498 -16.78 -9.62 -31.58
N ASP A 499 -17.88 -9.94 -32.30
CA ASP A 499 -17.95 -9.85 -33.75
C ASP A 499 -17.76 -8.39 -34.22
N ALA A 500 -18.33 -7.41 -33.52
CA ALA A 500 -18.14 -6.00 -33.81
C ALA A 500 -16.67 -5.59 -33.61
N LEU A 501 -16.05 -5.96 -32.49
CA LEU A 501 -14.63 -5.68 -32.22
C LEU A 501 -13.72 -6.29 -33.30
N ILE A 502 -13.98 -7.55 -33.72
CA ILE A 502 -13.18 -8.24 -34.73
C ILE A 502 -13.32 -7.58 -36.10
N LYS A 503 -14.52 -7.10 -36.45
CA LYS A 503 -14.75 -6.35 -37.69
C LYS A 503 -14.01 -5.02 -37.71
N GLU A 504 -13.96 -4.33 -36.59
CA GLU A 504 -13.23 -3.07 -36.42
C GLU A 504 -11.72 -3.29 -36.44
N ASN A 505 -11.23 -4.26 -35.63
CA ASN A 505 -9.82 -4.61 -35.58
C ASN A 505 -9.63 -6.14 -35.53
N PRO A 506 -9.14 -6.80 -36.61
CA PRO A 506 -8.96 -8.24 -36.68
C PRO A 506 -8.06 -8.85 -35.61
N LEU A 507 -7.23 -8.05 -34.90
CA LEU A 507 -6.39 -8.52 -33.79
C LEU A 507 -7.20 -9.01 -32.62
N TYR A 508 -8.44 -8.53 -32.43
CA TYR A 508 -9.37 -9.04 -31.41
C TYR A 508 -9.88 -10.47 -31.71
N GLY A 509 -9.71 -10.97 -32.92
CA GLY A 509 -9.99 -12.36 -33.28
C GLY A 509 -8.87 -13.35 -32.95
N ARG A 510 -7.70 -12.87 -32.52
CA ARG A 510 -6.51 -13.69 -32.26
C ARG A 510 -6.32 -13.93 -30.78
N ILE A 511 -6.69 -15.09 -30.26
CA ILE A 511 -6.52 -15.48 -28.85
C ILE A 511 -5.04 -15.80 -28.59
N ILE A 512 -4.38 -15.01 -27.76
CA ILE A 512 -3.00 -15.19 -27.31
C ILE A 512 -2.93 -16.00 -26.01
N CYS A 513 -3.68 -15.58 -24.97
CA CYS A 513 -3.78 -16.32 -23.72
C CYS A 513 -5.09 -17.12 -23.67
N ARG A 514 -5.00 -18.44 -23.80
CA ARG A 514 -6.20 -19.32 -23.83
C ARG A 514 -6.82 -19.49 -22.44
N CYS A 515 -6.01 -19.52 -21.36
CA CYS A 515 -6.50 -19.70 -20.00
C CYS A 515 -7.38 -18.53 -19.53
N GLU A 516 -7.03 -17.31 -19.94
CA GLU A 516 -7.69 -16.06 -19.56
C GLU A 516 -8.49 -15.44 -20.70
N THR A 517 -8.50 -16.09 -21.90
CA THR A 517 -9.20 -15.61 -23.12
C THR A 517 -8.81 -14.16 -23.47
N VAL A 518 -7.49 -13.89 -23.53
CA VAL A 518 -6.96 -12.58 -23.89
C VAL A 518 -6.53 -12.58 -25.36
N THR A 519 -6.95 -11.56 -26.07
CA THR A 519 -6.69 -11.37 -27.50
C THR A 519 -5.42 -10.55 -27.76
N GLU A 520 -4.89 -10.62 -29.00
CA GLU A 520 -3.79 -9.75 -29.43
C GLU A 520 -4.21 -8.28 -29.41
N GLY A 521 -5.46 -7.96 -29.79
CA GLY A 521 -5.98 -6.59 -29.73
C GLY A 521 -5.91 -5.98 -28.33
N GLU A 522 -6.33 -6.72 -27.30
CA GLU A 522 -6.24 -6.26 -25.91
C GLU A 522 -4.78 -6.02 -25.46
N ILE A 523 -3.83 -6.83 -25.92
CA ILE A 523 -2.41 -6.67 -25.61
C ILE A 523 -1.86 -5.40 -26.27
N VAL A 524 -2.18 -5.19 -27.55
CA VAL A 524 -1.78 -4.00 -28.31
C VAL A 524 -2.36 -2.73 -27.66
N ASP A 525 -3.63 -2.75 -27.29
CA ASP A 525 -4.26 -1.64 -26.57
C ASP A 525 -3.57 -1.34 -25.22
N ALA A 526 -3.12 -2.38 -24.51
CA ALA A 526 -2.39 -2.20 -23.27
C ALA A 526 -1.01 -1.57 -23.48
N ILE A 527 -0.34 -1.89 -24.60
CA ILE A 527 0.98 -1.33 -24.97
C ILE A 527 0.85 0.13 -25.37
N HIS A 528 -0.21 0.50 -26.10
CA HIS A 528 -0.44 1.87 -26.59
C HIS A 528 -1.42 2.68 -25.73
N GLY A 529 -1.78 2.19 -24.55
CA GLY A 529 -2.68 2.87 -23.63
C GLY A 529 -2.06 4.13 -23.01
N LYS A 530 -2.86 4.88 -22.25
CA LYS A 530 -2.43 6.12 -21.57
C LYS A 530 -1.23 5.92 -20.63
N ILE A 531 -1.14 4.73 -20.04
CA ILE A 531 0.00 4.27 -19.27
C ILE A 531 0.52 3.02 -19.99
N PRO A 532 1.49 3.17 -20.90
CA PRO A 532 1.96 2.09 -21.77
C PRO A 532 2.49 0.88 -21.00
N ALA A 533 2.12 -0.31 -21.44
CA ALA A 533 2.73 -1.55 -20.94
C ALA A 533 4.01 -1.82 -21.72
N THR A 534 5.17 -1.68 -21.07
CA THR A 534 6.49 -1.82 -21.70
C THR A 534 7.18 -3.15 -21.39
N ASN A 535 6.59 -3.98 -20.52
CA ASN A 535 7.13 -5.29 -20.13
C ASN A 535 6.02 -6.33 -19.97
N VAL A 536 6.39 -7.59 -19.81
CA VAL A 536 5.43 -8.70 -19.75
C VAL A 536 4.49 -8.60 -18.54
N ASP A 537 5.01 -8.21 -17.37
CA ASP A 537 4.20 -8.05 -16.15
C ASP A 537 3.24 -6.84 -16.25
N ALA A 538 3.61 -5.79 -16.97
CA ALA A 538 2.73 -4.65 -17.24
C ALA A 538 1.55 -5.07 -18.15
N VAL A 539 1.80 -5.85 -19.22
CA VAL A 539 0.75 -6.47 -20.03
C VAL A 539 -0.14 -7.38 -19.20
N LYS A 540 0.47 -8.22 -18.36
CA LYS A 540 -0.23 -9.15 -17.47
C LYS A 540 -1.19 -8.41 -16.52
N ARG A 541 -0.78 -7.30 -15.90
CA ARG A 541 -1.63 -6.49 -15.00
C ARG A 541 -2.79 -5.81 -15.71
N ARG A 542 -2.67 -5.49 -17.01
CA ARG A 542 -3.73 -4.82 -17.79
C ARG A 542 -4.70 -5.79 -18.45
N THR A 543 -4.22 -6.96 -18.85
CA THR A 543 -4.99 -7.90 -19.68
C THR A 543 -5.24 -9.24 -19.01
N ARG A 544 -4.45 -9.61 -18.00
CA ARG A 544 -4.34 -10.94 -17.37
C ARG A 544 -3.63 -12.00 -18.22
N ALA A 545 -3.05 -11.67 -19.35
CA ALA A 545 -2.23 -12.61 -20.12
C ALA A 545 -1.09 -13.16 -19.24
N GLY A 546 -1.08 -14.48 -19.00
CA GLY A 546 -0.11 -15.14 -18.13
C GLY A 546 -0.57 -15.38 -16.68
N MET A 547 -1.79 -14.98 -16.27
CA MET A 547 -2.31 -15.21 -14.90
C MET A 547 -3.10 -16.52 -14.72
N GLY A 548 -3.40 -17.25 -15.80
CA GLY A 548 -4.14 -18.51 -15.72
C GLY A 548 -3.24 -19.68 -15.29
N ARG A 549 -3.82 -20.90 -15.27
CA ARG A 549 -3.19 -22.13 -14.71
C ARG A 549 -1.78 -22.46 -15.22
N CYS A 550 -1.41 -22.06 -16.43
CA CYS A 550 -0.08 -22.32 -16.99
C CYS A 550 0.95 -21.22 -16.66
N GLN A 551 0.56 -20.12 -15.99
CA GLN A 551 1.42 -19.01 -15.57
C GLN A 551 2.35 -18.50 -16.67
N GLY A 552 1.78 -18.30 -17.87
CA GLY A 552 2.52 -17.78 -19.03
C GLY A 552 3.21 -18.83 -19.88
N GLY A 553 3.22 -20.13 -19.50
CA GLY A 553 3.96 -21.18 -20.18
C GLY A 553 3.66 -21.33 -21.69
N PHE A 554 2.48 -20.89 -22.17
CA PHE A 554 2.13 -20.87 -23.60
C PHE A 554 2.06 -19.48 -24.21
N CYS A 555 1.63 -18.48 -23.46
CA CYS A 555 1.39 -17.16 -24.04
C CYS A 555 2.58 -16.20 -23.91
N GLN A 556 3.50 -16.40 -22.97
CA GLN A 556 4.58 -15.45 -22.70
C GLN A 556 5.48 -15.17 -23.91
N ALA A 557 5.86 -16.20 -24.69
CA ALA A 557 6.66 -16.01 -25.89
C ALA A 557 5.94 -15.11 -26.92
N LYS A 558 4.62 -15.31 -27.10
CA LYS A 558 3.83 -14.47 -28.00
C LYS A 558 3.64 -13.04 -27.48
N VAL A 559 3.46 -12.87 -26.17
CA VAL A 559 3.41 -11.54 -25.53
C VAL A 559 4.73 -10.80 -25.75
N LEU A 560 5.87 -11.51 -25.62
CA LEU A 560 7.20 -10.96 -25.88
C LEU A 560 7.35 -10.51 -27.34
N GLU A 561 6.98 -11.36 -28.31
CA GLU A 561 7.00 -11.04 -29.74
C GLU A 561 6.14 -9.78 -30.06
N ILE A 562 4.94 -9.70 -29.45
CA ILE A 562 4.04 -8.54 -29.64
C ILE A 562 4.66 -7.29 -29.04
N LEU A 563 5.20 -7.36 -27.79
CA LEU A 563 5.88 -6.23 -27.14
C LEU A 563 7.05 -5.72 -28.00
N ALA A 564 7.93 -6.61 -28.46
CA ALA A 564 9.08 -6.24 -29.29
C ALA A 564 8.64 -5.55 -30.59
N ARG A 565 7.61 -6.09 -31.26
CA ARG A 565 7.04 -5.53 -32.48
C ARG A 565 6.46 -4.14 -32.25
N GLU A 566 5.60 -3.98 -31.23
CA GLU A 566 4.88 -2.73 -31.00
C GLU A 566 5.78 -1.62 -30.43
N LEU A 567 6.81 -1.97 -29.67
CA LEU A 567 7.78 -1.02 -29.13
C LEU A 567 8.94 -0.74 -30.11
N GLY A 568 9.08 -1.54 -31.18
CA GLY A 568 10.15 -1.40 -32.17
C GLY A 568 11.55 -1.72 -31.61
N VAL A 569 11.64 -2.64 -30.66
CA VAL A 569 12.89 -3.05 -30.02
C VAL A 569 13.21 -4.53 -30.29
N ASP A 570 14.44 -4.96 -30.00
CA ASP A 570 14.80 -6.38 -30.08
C ASP A 570 14.14 -7.18 -28.95
N GLU A 571 13.79 -8.43 -29.22
CA GLU A 571 13.18 -9.33 -28.22
C GLU A 571 14.04 -9.50 -26.98
N THR A 572 15.38 -9.38 -27.11
CA THR A 572 16.33 -9.45 -25.99
C THR A 572 16.26 -8.24 -25.06
N GLU A 573 15.65 -7.13 -25.50
CA GLU A 573 15.45 -5.93 -24.69
C GLU A 573 14.18 -6.02 -23.82
N ILE A 574 13.25 -6.92 -24.16
CA ILE A 574 12.02 -7.08 -23.41
C ILE A 574 12.30 -7.70 -22.04
N THR A 575 11.80 -7.03 -21.01
CA THR A 575 11.94 -7.46 -19.60
C THR A 575 10.68 -8.18 -19.10
N LEU A 576 10.85 -9.02 -18.09
CA LEU A 576 9.72 -9.64 -17.40
C LEU A 576 8.99 -8.62 -16.53
N LYS A 577 9.73 -7.87 -15.71
CA LYS A 577 9.18 -6.99 -14.67
C LYS A 577 10.10 -5.80 -14.35
N GLY A 578 10.77 -5.24 -15.34
CA GLY A 578 11.62 -4.11 -15.18
C GLY A 578 13.10 -4.39 -15.36
N ARG A 579 13.90 -3.36 -15.15
CA ARG A 579 15.33 -3.34 -15.41
C ARG A 579 16.07 -4.53 -14.80
N GLY A 580 16.86 -5.21 -15.63
CA GLY A 580 17.67 -6.38 -15.22
C GLY A 580 16.91 -7.71 -15.20
N SER A 581 15.62 -7.74 -15.64
CA SER A 581 14.82 -8.96 -15.74
C SER A 581 14.56 -9.40 -17.18
N ASN A 582 15.56 -9.25 -18.06
CA ASN A 582 15.49 -9.68 -19.47
C ASN A 582 15.15 -11.17 -19.57
N ILE A 583 14.16 -11.49 -20.42
CA ILE A 583 13.68 -12.88 -20.59
C ILE A 583 14.64 -13.65 -21.49
N LEU A 584 15.15 -13.00 -22.52
CA LEU A 584 16.13 -13.56 -23.45
C LEU A 584 17.49 -12.87 -23.21
N LYS A 585 18.55 -13.66 -23.16
CA LYS A 585 19.91 -13.16 -23.01
C LYS A 585 20.53 -12.79 -24.35
N GLU A 586 20.23 -13.61 -25.37
CA GLU A 586 20.76 -13.47 -26.72
C GLU A 586 19.86 -14.21 -27.72
N ARG A 587 19.94 -13.88 -29.00
CA ARG A 587 19.32 -14.67 -30.07
C ARG A 587 20.12 -15.95 -30.30
N THR A 588 19.42 -17.07 -30.33
CA THR A 588 20.05 -18.38 -30.56
C THR A 588 19.97 -18.82 -32.05
N ARG A 589 19.23 -18.08 -32.88
CA ARG A 589 19.09 -18.32 -34.32
C ARG A 589 18.89 -17.01 -35.08
#